data_9da186955941ff2a8ae82891fde3c9d1
#
_entry.id   9da186955941ff2a8ae82891fde3c9d1
#
_cell.length_a   1.000
_cell.length_b   1.000
_cell.length_c   1.000
_cell.angle_alpha   90.00
_cell.angle_beta   90.00
_cell.angle_gamma   90.00
#
_symmetry.space_group_name_H-M   'P 1'
#
loop_
_entity.id
_entity.type
_entity.pdbx_description
1 polymer ?
#
loop_
_entity_poly.entity_id
_entity_poly.type
_entity_poly.pdbx_seq_one_letter_code
_entity_poly.pdbx_strand_id
1 'polypeptide(L)'
;MINYKLIDGKLICGERALPVYGEYDVVVVGGGMAGVGAALAAGKAGAKTIVIENTSALGGLATMGVVNIPLDFVSGVGQKFFEELEAVDGLRRRNSNPEKHKLVFDRMLKEYGCDCMLVTPLIDTVVEGNEVRGIVVHTKKGAQVILGKRFVDASGDSDLVYFAGGETMTGRPEDGMSMGCSLEFVLGGVNYEEYKTSDLYATDPKWIDLIARALKEGKLPYEIDNHLNWWTRIPGRPEQCGMDEIGICFAHSRRCFPTDNSDLTRMYIEGREQAAILADFIRENVPGFEKSYLSYTGSLLGVRESRRTLGEYVFTGMDIAYARKFDDVIAISQHGFDLHGFESAGNMKWFKGTLPDGTPAYIANRAGWGSQLPPDDGIARVNMKELISDDGAYYYDIPYRSLVPVRLENVLAAGRNISADIPGQSGTRLIMCCMSLGEAAGTAAALSIKNNCRVRDLDVGALQRRLVENGCNLGQGFRKLPALPDEDYAKYAVHFSNNNG
;
A
#
# COMPACT_ATOMS: atom_id res chain seq x y z
N MET A 1 -36.24 11.94 -16.07
CA MET A 1 -35.73 13.01 -15.20
C MET A 1 -35.85 12.55 -13.77
N ILE A 2 -34.82 12.76 -12.97
CA ILE A 2 -34.85 12.44 -11.53
C ILE A 2 -35.57 13.56 -10.84
N ASN A 3 -36.64 13.25 -10.09
CA ASN A 3 -37.34 14.25 -9.27
C ASN A 3 -36.54 14.48 -7.99
N TYR A 4 -35.87 15.62 -7.92
CA TYR A 4 -35.18 16.07 -6.71
C TYR A 4 -36.08 17.00 -5.92
N LYS A 5 -36.14 16.83 -4.59
CA LYS A 5 -36.77 17.79 -3.66
C LYS A 5 -35.74 18.18 -2.60
N LEU A 6 -35.56 19.48 -2.43
CA LEU A 6 -34.74 20.01 -1.34
C LEU A 6 -35.65 20.18 -0.11
N ILE A 7 -35.38 19.44 0.97
CA ILE A 7 -36.12 19.48 2.24
C ILE A 7 -35.07 19.62 3.35
N ASP A 8 -35.18 20.66 4.15
CA ASP A 8 -34.29 20.92 5.31
C ASP A 8 -32.79 20.81 4.98
N GLY A 9 -32.38 21.39 3.86
CA GLY A 9 -31.00 21.36 3.39
C GLY A 9 -30.52 20.01 2.82
N LYS A 10 -31.40 19.01 2.75
CA LYS A 10 -31.13 17.71 2.14
C LYS A 10 -31.83 17.55 0.80
N LEU A 11 -31.10 17.10 -0.21
CA LEU A 11 -31.66 16.76 -1.50
C LEU A 11 -32.23 15.35 -1.46
N ILE A 12 -33.55 15.23 -1.54
CA ILE A 12 -34.24 13.95 -1.61
C ILE A 12 -34.35 13.54 -3.08
N CYS A 13 -33.80 12.36 -3.41
CA CYS A 13 -33.92 11.75 -4.72
C CYS A 13 -35.13 10.78 -4.71
N GLY A 14 -35.97 10.86 -5.72
CA GLY A 14 -37.04 9.85 -5.94
C GLY A 14 -36.43 8.50 -6.35
N GLU A 15 -37.26 7.46 -6.35
CA GLU A 15 -36.89 6.12 -6.80
C GLU A 15 -36.30 6.15 -8.22
N ARG A 16 -35.19 5.45 -8.42
CA ARG A 16 -34.50 5.33 -9.69
C ARG A 16 -34.04 3.90 -9.90
N ALA A 17 -34.42 3.28 -11.00
CA ALA A 17 -33.84 2.02 -11.45
C ALA A 17 -32.45 2.30 -12.02
N LEU A 18 -31.44 1.56 -11.55
CA LEU A 18 -30.09 1.59 -12.09
C LEU A 18 -29.87 0.37 -12.99
N PRO A 19 -29.25 0.54 -14.17
CA PRO A 19 -28.91 -0.58 -15.02
C PRO A 19 -27.83 -1.45 -14.38
N VAL A 20 -27.99 -2.77 -14.47
CA VAL A 20 -26.98 -3.73 -14.08
C VAL A 20 -25.96 -3.83 -15.21
N TYR A 21 -24.69 -3.58 -14.92
CA TYR A 21 -23.58 -3.73 -15.85
C TYR A 21 -23.25 -5.20 -16.09
N GLY A 22 -23.24 -6.01 -15.03
CA GLY A 22 -22.95 -7.43 -15.10
C GLY A 22 -22.96 -8.11 -13.75
N GLU A 23 -22.81 -9.44 -13.78
CA GLU A 23 -22.70 -10.30 -12.60
C GLU A 23 -21.36 -11.03 -12.61
N TYR A 24 -20.71 -11.07 -11.45
CA TYR A 24 -19.39 -11.64 -11.26
C TYR A 24 -19.34 -12.56 -10.04
N ASP A 25 -18.40 -13.47 -10.04
CA ASP A 25 -18.09 -14.27 -8.87
C ASP A 25 -17.34 -13.43 -7.83
N VAL A 26 -16.32 -12.70 -8.28
CA VAL A 26 -15.50 -11.82 -7.43
C VAL A 26 -15.48 -10.42 -8.02
N VAL A 27 -15.82 -9.42 -7.19
CA VAL A 27 -15.74 -8.00 -7.51
C VAL A 27 -14.65 -7.37 -6.63
N VAL A 28 -13.65 -6.80 -7.27
CA VAL A 28 -12.52 -6.12 -6.60
C VAL A 28 -12.70 -4.61 -6.74
N VAL A 29 -12.72 -3.89 -5.64
CA VAL A 29 -12.84 -2.43 -5.58
C VAL A 29 -11.48 -1.81 -5.30
N GLY A 30 -10.95 -1.07 -6.27
CA GLY A 30 -9.61 -0.51 -6.27
C GLY A 30 -8.60 -1.39 -7.01
N GLY A 31 -7.93 -0.82 -8.00
CA GLY A 31 -6.93 -1.46 -8.85
C GLY A 31 -5.49 -1.20 -8.42
N GLY A 32 -5.26 -0.85 -7.13
CA GLY A 32 -3.92 -0.77 -6.55
C GLY A 32 -3.23 -2.13 -6.50
N MET A 33 -2.03 -2.20 -5.91
CA MET A 33 -1.24 -3.45 -5.85
C MET A 33 -2.04 -4.61 -5.22
N ALA A 34 -2.80 -4.34 -4.15
CA ALA A 34 -3.66 -5.35 -3.53
C ALA A 34 -4.81 -5.78 -4.45
N GLY A 35 -5.46 -4.83 -5.12
CA GLY A 35 -6.56 -5.15 -6.04
C GLY A 35 -6.10 -5.94 -7.26
N VAL A 36 -4.95 -5.60 -7.83
CA VAL A 36 -4.33 -6.40 -8.90
C VAL A 36 -4.02 -7.81 -8.40
N GLY A 37 -3.38 -7.95 -7.23
CA GLY A 37 -3.11 -9.24 -6.61
C GLY A 37 -4.39 -10.07 -6.42
N ALA A 38 -5.46 -9.45 -5.92
CA ALA A 38 -6.75 -10.11 -5.71
C ALA A 38 -7.42 -10.56 -7.02
N ALA A 39 -7.44 -9.68 -8.03
CA ALA A 39 -8.06 -10.00 -9.32
C ALA A 39 -7.34 -11.15 -10.02
N LEU A 40 -5.99 -11.09 -10.07
CA LEU A 40 -5.17 -12.15 -10.69
C LEU A 40 -5.36 -13.49 -9.97
N ALA A 41 -5.36 -13.49 -8.64
CA ALA A 41 -5.53 -14.71 -7.87
C ALA A 41 -6.92 -15.33 -8.03
N ALA A 42 -7.98 -14.52 -8.02
CA ALA A 42 -9.34 -14.98 -8.23
C ALA A 42 -9.54 -15.50 -9.67
N GLY A 43 -9.02 -14.78 -10.68
CA GLY A 43 -9.05 -15.22 -12.08
C GLY A 43 -8.27 -16.53 -12.30
N LYS A 44 -7.07 -16.65 -11.71
CA LYS A 44 -6.28 -17.90 -11.71
C LYS A 44 -7.03 -19.08 -11.11
N ALA A 45 -7.85 -18.82 -10.10
CA ALA A 45 -8.72 -19.85 -9.49
C ALA A 45 -9.97 -20.18 -10.32
N GLY A 46 -10.19 -19.54 -11.48
CA GLY A 46 -11.31 -19.73 -12.39
C GLY A 46 -12.57 -18.95 -12.03
N ALA A 47 -12.52 -18.01 -11.10
CA ALA A 47 -13.66 -17.16 -10.77
C ALA A 47 -13.83 -16.06 -11.85
N LYS A 48 -15.09 -15.81 -12.29
CA LYS A 48 -15.39 -14.67 -13.14
C LYS A 48 -15.18 -13.38 -12.34
N THR A 49 -14.13 -12.65 -12.65
CA THR A 49 -13.62 -11.56 -11.83
C THR A 49 -13.65 -10.22 -12.57
N ILE A 50 -14.02 -9.16 -11.87
CA ILE A 50 -13.87 -7.78 -12.33
C ILE A 50 -13.12 -6.95 -11.28
N VAL A 51 -12.23 -6.06 -11.74
CA VAL A 51 -11.65 -5.00 -10.93
C VAL A 51 -12.12 -3.64 -11.42
N ILE A 52 -12.58 -2.79 -10.50
CA ILE A 52 -12.87 -1.38 -10.79
C ILE A 52 -11.76 -0.49 -10.20
N GLU A 53 -11.38 0.54 -10.94
CA GLU A 53 -10.34 1.49 -10.55
C GLU A 53 -10.79 2.93 -10.83
N ASN A 54 -10.61 3.80 -9.85
CA ASN A 54 -10.98 5.21 -9.93
C ASN A 54 -10.07 6.01 -10.87
N THR A 55 -8.83 5.58 -11.04
CA THR A 55 -7.84 6.24 -11.91
C THR A 55 -7.80 5.65 -13.32
N SER A 56 -6.92 6.18 -14.16
CA SER A 56 -6.76 5.74 -15.56
C SER A 56 -5.82 4.55 -15.74
N ALA A 57 -5.25 4.00 -14.65
CA ALA A 57 -4.33 2.88 -14.72
C ALA A 57 -4.34 2.05 -13.42
N LEU A 58 -4.00 0.77 -13.56
CA LEU A 58 -3.79 -0.13 -12.43
C LEU A 58 -2.45 0.12 -11.72
N GLY A 59 -2.29 -0.45 -10.51
CA GLY A 59 -1.08 -0.39 -9.70
C GLY A 59 -1.09 0.69 -8.62
N GLY A 60 -2.08 1.60 -8.63
CA GLY A 60 -2.27 2.62 -7.59
C GLY A 60 -1.01 3.46 -7.36
N LEU A 61 -0.49 3.49 -6.12
CA LEU A 61 0.69 4.28 -5.78
C LEU A 61 1.96 3.84 -6.53
N ALA A 62 2.10 2.58 -6.89
CA ALA A 62 3.27 2.09 -7.64
C ALA A 62 3.34 2.63 -9.08
N THR A 63 2.20 3.08 -9.63
CA THR A 63 2.08 3.64 -10.98
C THR A 63 1.73 5.12 -10.95
N MET A 64 0.52 5.45 -10.57
CA MET A 64 0.00 6.82 -10.57
C MET A 64 0.60 7.69 -9.47
N GLY A 65 1.07 7.09 -8.38
CA GLY A 65 1.74 7.78 -7.27
C GLY A 65 3.27 7.81 -7.38
N VAL A 66 3.85 7.15 -8.39
CA VAL A 66 5.33 7.08 -8.62
C VAL A 66 6.11 6.45 -7.47
N VAL A 67 5.46 5.72 -6.55
CA VAL A 67 6.15 4.95 -5.50
C VAL A 67 6.71 3.67 -6.13
N ASN A 68 7.85 3.78 -6.79
CA ASN A 68 8.40 2.78 -7.69
C ASN A 68 9.52 1.92 -7.06
N ILE A 69 9.48 1.76 -5.74
CA ILE A 69 10.35 0.82 -5.00
C ILE A 69 9.46 -0.31 -4.45
N PRO A 70 9.31 -1.44 -5.16
CA PRO A 70 8.55 -2.58 -4.67
C PRO A 70 9.30 -3.32 -3.55
N LEU A 71 9.14 -2.80 -2.33
CA LEU A 71 9.75 -3.36 -1.12
C LEU A 71 8.96 -4.56 -0.60
N ASP A 72 9.63 -5.39 0.20
CA ASP A 72 9.18 -6.59 0.89
C ASP A 72 9.38 -7.89 0.09
N PHE A 73 8.89 -9.02 0.59
CA PHE A 73 9.00 -10.32 -0.07
C PHE A 73 8.25 -10.35 -1.41
N VAL A 74 8.88 -10.98 -2.38
CA VAL A 74 8.30 -11.22 -3.71
C VAL A 74 7.97 -12.71 -3.82
N SER A 75 6.71 -13.04 -4.02
CA SER A 75 6.25 -14.43 -4.14
C SER A 75 4.90 -14.50 -4.87
N GLY A 76 4.43 -15.66 -5.24
CA GLY A 76 3.14 -15.87 -5.88
C GLY A 76 2.95 -15.02 -7.15
N VAL A 77 1.84 -14.30 -7.27
CA VAL A 77 1.58 -13.39 -8.40
C VAL A 77 2.60 -12.24 -8.48
N GLY A 78 3.19 -11.87 -7.34
CA GLY A 78 4.26 -10.88 -7.29
C GLY A 78 5.53 -11.34 -8.00
N GLN A 79 5.89 -12.62 -7.91
CA GLN A 79 7.02 -13.19 -8.63
C GLN A 79 6.79 -13.11 -10.16
N LYS A 80 5.61 -13.52 -10.60
CA LYS A 80 5.23 -13.42 -12.01
C LYS A 80 5.26 -11.96 -12.51
N PHE A 81 4.77 -11.03 -11.69
CA PHE A 81 4.82 -9.60 -12.01
C PHE A 81 6.27 -9.10 -12.19
N PHE A 82 7.21 -9.53 -11.35
CA PHE A 82 8.62 -9.17 -11.49
C PHE A 82 9.23 -9.73 -12.79
N GLU A 83 8.95 -10.99 -13.10
CA GLU A 83 9.41 -11.64 -14.34
C GLU A 83 8.91 -10.88 -15.59
N GLU A 84 7.64 -10.47 -15.58
CA GLU A 84 7.06 -9.68 -16.69
C GLU A 84 7.64 -8.26 -16.77
N LEU A 85 7.98 -7.64 -15.62
CA LEU A 85 8.66 -6.34 -15.61
C LEU A 85 10.09 -6.44 -16.16
N GLU A 86 10.83 -7.48 -15.80
CA GLU A 86 12.18 -7.73 -16.33
C GLU A 86 12.12 -7.95 -17.83
N ALA A 87 11.14 -8.70 -18.33
CA ALA A 87 10.96 -8.98 -19.75
C ALA A 87 10.71 -7.72 -20.62
N VAL A 88 10.30 -6.61 -19.99
CA VAL A 88 10.06 -5.32 -20.68
C VAL A 88 11.03 -4.21 -20.26
N ASP A 89 12.19 -4.55 -19.67
CA ASP A 89 13.17 -3.60 -19.13
C ASP A 89 12.54 -2.62 -18.10
N GLY A 90 11.57 -3.09 -17.34
CA GLY A 90 10.82 -2.30 -16.38
C GLY A 90 11.36 -2.38 -14.96
N LEU A 91 12.34 -3.25 -14.69
CA LEU A 91 12.90 -3.49 -13.36
C LEU A 91 14.43 -3.45 -13.40
N ARG A 92 15.03 -2.70 -12.45
CA ARG A 92 16.46 -2.70 -12.22
C ARG A 92 16.74 -2.77 -10.72
N ARG A 93 17.21 -3.92 -10.24
CA ARG A 93 17.30 -4.20 -8.80
C ARG A 93 15.90 -4.07 -8.17
N ARG A 94 15.72 -3.08 -7.28
CA ARG A 94 14.43 -2.75 -6.65
C ARG A 94 13.78 -1.47 -7.19
N ASN A 95 14.34 -0.85 -8.20
CA ASN A 95 13.74 0.30 -8.87
C ASN A 95 12.93 -0.19 -10.07
N SER A 96 11.75 0.31 -10.22
CA SER A 96 10.85 -0.10 -11.29
C SER A 96 10.30 1.10 -12.08
N ASN A 97 9.89 0.85 -13.31
CA ASN A 97 9.33 1.87 -14.18
C ASN A 97 7.81 1.90 -14.07
N PRO A 98 7.19 2.98 -13.56
CA PRO A 98 5.74 3.07 -13.40
C PRO A 98 4.94 2.84 -14.68
N GLU A 99 5.44 3.31 -15.83
CA GLU A 99 4.75 3.10 -17.11
C GLU A 99 4.79 1.63 -17.56
N LYS A 100 5.89 0.93 -17.27
CA LYS A 100 6.00 -0.50 -17.55
C LYS A 100 5.09 -1.33 -16.64
N HIS A 101 4.88 -0.90 -15.38
CA HIS A 101 3.90 -1.53 -14.50
C HIS A 101 2.49 -1.51 -15.11
N LYS A 102 2.03 -0.34 -15.61
CA LYS A 102 0.71 -0.20 -16.23
C LYS A 102 0.52 -1.23 -17.34
N LEU A 103 1.50 -1.28 -18.28
CA LEU A 103 1.50 -2.22 -19.39
C LEU A 103 1.46 -3.69 -18.92
N VAL A 104 2.26 -4.03 -17.92
CA VAL A 104 2.35 -5.41 -17.41
C VAL A 104 1.03 -5.81 -16.74
N PHE A 105 0.44 -4.94 -15.93
CA PHE A 105 -0.84 -5.25 -15.29
C PHE A 105 -1.98 -5.44 -16.28
N ASP A 106 -2.05 -4.60 -17.33
CA ASP A 106 -3.05 -4.76 -18.39
C ASP A 106 -2.92 -6.13 -19.10
N ARG A 107 -1.67 -6.57 -19.35
CA ARG A 107 -1.38 -7.87 -19.95
C ARG A 107 -1.73 -9.03 -19.02
N MET A 108 -1.34 -8.95 -17.76
CA MET A 108 -1.63 -9.99 -16.76
C MET A 108 -3.13 -10.14 -16.53
N LEU A 109 -3.90 -9.05 -16.39
CA LEU A 109 -5.36 -9.16 -16.26
C LEU A 109 -5.99 -9.89 -17.46
N LYS A 110 -5.55 -9.58 -18.66
CA LYS A 110 -6.03 -10.26 -19.88
C LYS A 110 -5.63 -11.74 -19.89
N GLU A 111 -4.41 -12.08 -19.50
CA GLU A 111 -3.92 -13.46 -19.41
C GLU A 111 -4.75 -14.29 -18.43
N TYR A 112 -5.12 -13.70 -17.29
CA TYR A 112 -5.91 -14.37 -16.23
C TYR A 112 -7.44 -14.24 -16.43
N GLY A 113 -7.89 -13.67 -17.55
CA GLY A 113 -9.30 -13.58 -17.89
C GLY A 113 -10.14 -12.69 -16.98
N CYS A 114 -9.51 -11.65 -16.41
CA CYS A 114 -10.17 -10.70 -15.53
C CYS A 114 -10.67 -9.49 -16.31
N ASP A 115 -11.92 -9.08 -16.07
CA ASP A 115 -12.45 -7.82 -16.57
C ASP A 115 -11.90 -6.63 -15.74
N CYS A 116 -11.81 -5.46 -16.38
CA CYS A 116 -11.37 -4.23 -15.72
C CYS A 116 -12.20 -3.03 -16.17
N MET A 117 -12.53 -2.15 -15.23
CA MET A 117 -13.13 -0.84 -15.51
C MET A 117 -12.28 0.25 -14.88
N LEU A 118 -11.57 1.02 -15.70
CA LEU A 118 -10.82 2.21 -15.30
C LEU A 118 -11.73 3.46 -15.26
N VAL A 119 -11.29 4.49 -14.54
CA VAL A 119 -12.03 5.77 -14.37
C VAL A 119 -13.46 5.50 -13.86
N THR A 120 -13.57 4.53 -12.95
CA THR A 120 -14.85 4.00 -12.47
C THR A 120 -14.88 4.00 -10.95
N PRO A 121 -15.17 5.15 -10.31
CA PRO A 121 -15.26 5.23 -8.85
C PRO A 121 -16.48 4.48 -8.31
N LEU A 122 -16.28 3.82 -7.17
CA LEU A 122 -17.35 3.35 -6.29
C LEU A 122 -18.10 4.58 -5.74
N ILE A 123 -19.44 4.54 -5.75
CA ILE A 123 -20.26 5.62 -5.20
C ILE A 123 -21.25 5.15 -4.15
N ASP A 124 -21.58 3.86 -4.12
CA ASP A 124 -22.50 3.26 -3.13
C ASP A 124 -22.46 1.73 -3.19
N THR A 125 -23.17 1.07 -2.30
CA THR A 125 -23.27 -0.39 -2.21
C THR A 125 -24.75 -0.84 -2.10
N VAL A 126 -25.02 -2.06 -2.57
CA VAL A 126 -26.31 -2.74 -2.38
C VAL A 126 -26.11 -3.81 -1.31
N VAL A 127 -26.75 -3.64 -0.16
CA VAL A 127 -26.57 -4.51 1.01
C VAL A 127 -27.90 -5.13 1.42
N GLU A 128 -27.90 -6.43 1.67
CA GLU A 128 -29.02 -7.17 2.25
C GLU A 128 -28.56 -7.89 3.53
N GLY A 129 -29.06 -7.44 4.67
CA GLY A 129 -28.55 -7.91 5.97
C GLY A 129 -27.07 -7.53 6.18
N ASN A 130 -26.20 -8.53 6.26
CA ASN A 130 -24.74 -8.36 6.38
C ASN A 130 -23.99 -8.77 5.07
N GLU A 131 -24.73 -8.97 3.97
CA GLU A 131 -24.14 -9.34 2.69
C GLU A 131 -24.23 -8.21 1.67
N VAL A 132 -23.14 -7.91 1.02
CA VAL A 132 -23.08 -7.03 -0.16
C VAL A 132 -23.59 -7.85 -1.36
N ARG A 133 -24.61 -7.34 -2.06
CA ARG A 133 -25.16 -7.94 -3.29
C ARG A 133 -24.57 -7.31 -4.54
N GLY A 134 -24.14 -6.07 -4.44
CA GLY A 134 -23.57 -5.34 -5.56
C GLY A 134 -22.94 -4.03 -5.11
N ILE A 135 -22.24 -3.42 -6.04
CA ILE A 135 -21.67 -2.09 -5.90
C ILE A 135 -22.29 -1.15 -6.93
N VAL A 136 -22.47 0.11 -6.54
CA VAL A 136 -22.89 1.18 -7.45
C VAL A 136 -21.65 1.95 -7.87
N VAL A 137 -21.46 2.07 -9.18
CA VAL A 137 -20.30 2.74 -9.77
C VAL A 137 -20.74 3.90 -10.66
N HIS A 138 -19.88 4.93 -10.72
CA HIS A 138 -20.08 6.02 -11.70
C HIS A 138 -19.38 5.67 -13.02
N THR A 139 -20.12 5.73 -14.12
CA THR A 139 -19.57 5.54 -15.46
C THR A 139 -19.93 6.73 -16.37
N LYS A 140 -19.34 6.80 -17.56
CA LYS A 140 -19.72 7.82 -18.56
C LYS A 140 -21.20 7.71 -19.00
N LYS A 141 -21.86 6.58 -18.74
CA LYS A 141 -23.29 6.38 -18.97
C LYS A 141 -24.15 6.68 -17.74
N GLY A 142 -23.56 7.18 -16.66
CA GLY A 142 -24.19 7.42 -15.36
C GLY A 142 -23.94 6.30 -14.36
N ALA A 143 -24.73 6.26 -13.29
CA ALA A 143 -24.62 5.22 -12.27
C ALA A 143 -25.09 3.86 -12.81
N GLN A 144 -24.30 2.82 -12.54
CA GLN A 144 -24.59 1.42 -12.89
C GLN A 144 -24.30 0.52 -11.69
N VAL A 145 -24.89 -0.67 -11.67
CA VAL A 145 -24.68 -1.68 -10.62
C VAL A 145 -23.85 -2.82 -11.16
N ILE A 146 -22.86 -3.26 -10.40
CA ILE A 146 -22.12 -4.51 -10.63
C ILE A 146 -22.53 -5.47 -9.51
N LEU A 147 -23.13 -6.60 -9.86
CA LEU A 147 -23.50 -7.64 -8.91
C LEU A 147 -22.36 -8.61 -8.68
N GLY A 148 -22.25 -9.15 -7.46
CA GLY A 148 -21.18 -10.08 -7.11
C GLY A 148 -21.55 -11.05 -6.00
N LYS A 149 -20.83 -12.19 -5.95
CA LYS A 149 -20.97 -13.17 -4.86
C LYS A 149 -20.02 -12.87 -3.72
N ARG A 150 -18.77 -12.46 -4.03
CA ARG A 150 -17.73 -12.07 -3.08
C ARG A 150 -17.11 -10.75 -3.51
N PHE A 151 -16.68 -9.98 -2.52
CA PHE A 151 -16.11 -8.65 -2.75
C PHE A 151 -14.77 -8.53 -2.05
N VAL A 152 -13.82 -7.85 -2.70
CA VAL A 152 -12.54 -7.49 -2.10
C VAL A 152 -12.43 -5.97 -2.09
N ASP A 153 -12.39 -5.39 -0.89
CA ASP A 153 -12.08 -3.99 -0.69
C ASP A 153 -10.56 -3.78 -0.74
N ALA A 154 -10.07 -3.35 -1.87
CA ALA A 154 -8.69 -2.94 -2.12
C ALA A 154 -8.59 -1.45 -2.47
N SER A 155 -9.59 -0.65 -2.06
CA SER A 155 -9.67 0.79 -2.31
C SER A 155 -8.54 1.57 -1.63
N GLY A 156 -7.93 0.97 -0.61
CA GLY A 156 -6.92 1.59 0.24
C GLY A 156 -7.50 2.49 1.33
N ASP A 157 -8.76 2.85 1.23
CA ASP A 157 -9.49 3.74 2.16
C ASP A 157 -10.70 3.05 2.82
N SER A 158 -10.83 1.72 2.67
CA SER A 158 -12.00 0.93 3.11
C SER A 158 -13.33 1.47 2.58
N ASP A 159 -13.36 1.96 1.35
CA ASP A 159 -14.54 2.61 0.79
C ASP A 159 -15.71 1.64 0.65
N LEU A 160 -15.46 0.41 0.17
CA LEU A 160 -16.51 -0.60 0.05
C LEU A 160 -17.07 -0.99 1.42
N VAL A 161 -16.19 -1.26 2.39
CA VAL A 161 -16.60 -1.61 3.76
C VAL A 161 -17.38 -0.47 4.39
N TYR A 162 -16.90 0.76 4.24
CA TYR A 162 -17.56 1.96 4.79
C TYR A 162 -18.94 2.19 4.18
N PHE A 163 -19.09 2.16 2.84
CA PHE A 163 -20.37 2.34 2.19
C PHE A 163 -21.34 1.18 2.46
N ALA A 164 -20.83 -0.02 2.71
CA ALA A 164 -21.65 -1.16 3.13
C ALA A 164 -22.07 -1.12 4.62
N GLY A 165 -21.73 -0.06 5.36
CA GLY A 165 -22.03 0.08 6.78
C GLY A 165 -21.18 -0.81 7.69
N GLY A 166 -20.03 -1.30 7.19
CA GLY A 166 -19.03 -1.98 8.00
C GLY A 166 -18.27 -1.02 8.89
N GLU A 167 -17.67 -1.55 9.96
CA GLU A 167 -16.93 -0.76 10.93
C GLU A 167 -15.52 -0.45 10.44
N THR A 168 -15.06 0.79 10.69
CA THR A 168 -13.72 1.27 10.29
C THR A 168 -13.08 2.06 11.43
N MET A 169 -11.75 2.09 11.41
CA MET A 169 -10.90 2.91 12.26
C MET A 169 -10.24 3.99 11.39
N THR A 170 -10.14 5.24 11.86
CA THR A 170 -9.56 6.33 11.08
C THR A 170 -8.60 7.14 11.92
N GLY A 171 -7.38 7.36 11.40
CA GLY A 171 -6.38 8.20 12.04
C GLY A 171 -6.02 7.78 13.46
N ARG A 172 -5.38 8.70 14.19
CA ARG A 172 -5.07 8.52 15.61
C ARG A 172 -6.31 8.79 16.47
N PRO A 173 -6.45 8.13 17.63
CA PRO A 173 -7.67 8.20 18.45
C PRO A 173 -8.02 9.61 18.96
N GLU A 174 -7.01 10.47 19.14
CA GLU A 174 -7.16 11.77 19.78
C GLU A 174 -7.95 12.78 18.92
N ASP A 175 -7.76 12.75 17.60
CA ASP A 175 -8.33 13.74 16.69
C ASP A 175 -8.65 13.21 15.28
N GLY A 176 -8.41 11.93 15.01
CA GLY A 176 -8.63 11.33 13.70
C GLY A 176 -7.58 11.70 12.63
N MET A 177 -6.50 12.37 13.01
CA MET A 177 -5.44 12.79 12.12
C MET A 177 -4.65 11.57 11.62
N SER A 178 -4.37 11.55 10.32
CA SER A 178 -3.55 10.53 9.65
C SER A 178 -2.09 10.95 9.53
N MET A 179 -1.20 9.99 9.32
CA MET A 179 0.22 10.25 9.01
C MET A 179 0.36 11.19 7.82
N GLY A 180 1.45 11.94 7.79
CA GLY A 180 1.78 12.84 6.68
C GLY A 180 1.72 12.15 5.32
N CYS A 181 1.12 12.84 4.33
CA CYS A 181 1.02 12.37 2.95
C CYS A 181 2.16 12.96 2.11
N SER A 182 2.51 12.31 1.01
CA SER A 182 3.53 12.83 0.08
C SER A 182 3.04 12.88 -1.35
N LEU A 183 3.50 13.88 -2.09
CA LEU A 183 3.35 13.92 -3.53
C LEU A 183 4.72 13.67 -4.16
N GLU A 184 4.89 12.47 -4.72
CA GLU A 184 6.11 12.12 -5.41
C GLU A 184 6.23 12.93 -6.71
N PHE A 185 7.46 13.25 -7.11
CA PHE A 185 7.72 13.94 -8.37
C PHE A 185 8.94 13.36 -9.08
N VAL A 186 9.04 13.62 -10.37
CA VAL A 186 10.11 13.10 -11.22
C VAL A 186 10.89 14.25 -11.82
N LEU A 187 12.21 14.19 -11.69
CA LEU A 187 13.15 15.06 -12.38
C LEU A 187 13.73 14.32 -13.59
N GLY A 188 13.59 14.95 -14.76
CA GLY A 188 14.29 14.53 -15.99
C GLY A 188 15.58 15.30 -16.17
N GLY A 189 16.44 14.87 -17.10
CA GLY A 189 17.68 15.56 -17.45
C GLY A 189 18.80 15.46 -16.42
N VAL A 190 18.81 14.39 -15.62
CA VAL A 190 19.79 14.17 -14.56
C VAL A 190 21.01 13.40 -15.06
N ASN A 191 22.22 13.89 -14.79
CA ASN A 191 23.46 13.12 -14.95
C ASN A 191 23.78 12.37 -13.65
N TYR A 192 23.19 11.18 -13.50
CA TYR A 192 23.35 10.39 -12.29
C TYR A 192 24.79 9.96 -11.99
N GLU A 193 25.58 9.68 -13.03
CA GLU A 193 26.97 9.26 -12.83
C GLU A 193 27.85 10.41 -12.28
N GLU A 194 27.57 11.64 -12.67
CA GLU A 194 28.19 12.83 -12.08
C GLU A 194 27.80 13.01 -10.61
N TYR A 195 26.51 12.89 -10.30
CA TYR A 195 26.03 12.91 -8.91
C TYR A 195 26.71 11.87 -8.05
N LYS A 196 26.78 10.63 -8.52
CA LYS A 196 27.35 9.48 -7.80
C LYS A 196 28.84 9.65 -7.47
N THR A 197 29.58 10.41 -8.28
CA THR A 197 31.01 10.69 -8.08
C THR A 197 31.26 12.00 -7.34
N SER A 198 30.22 12.73 -6.96
CA SER A 198 30.34 14.02 -6.26
C SER A 198 30.66 13.85 -4.78
N ASP A 199 31.28 14.87 -4.19
CA ASP A 199 31.52 14.96 -2.76
C ASP A 199 30.23 14.93 -1.96
N LEU A 200 29.14 15.55 -2.47
CA LEU A 200 27.84 15.54 -1.83
C LEU A 200 27.30 14.11 -1.67
N TYR A 201 27.40 13.27 -2.71
CA TYR A 201 26.97 11.87 -2.61
C TYR A 201 27.79 11.08 -1.58
N ALA A 202 29.10 11.37 -1.48
CA ALA A 202 29.99 10.67 -0.57
C ALA A 202 29.80 11.10 0.91
N THR A 203 29.49 12.37 1.17
CA THR A 203 29.48 12.93 2.53
C THR A 203 28.09 13.17 3.10
N ASP A 204 27.10 13.52 2.25
CA ASP A 204 25.73 13.83 2.64
C ASP A 204 24.70 13.22 1.65
N PRO A 205 24.62 11.87 1.50
CA PRO A 205 23.77 11.22 0.51
C PRO A 205 22.26 11.41 0.77
N LYS A 206 21.89 11.89 1.94
CA LYS A 206 20.51 12.23 2.34
C LYS A 206 20.23 13.72 2.35
N TRP A 207 21.21 14.53 1.94
CA TRP A 207 21.15 16.00 1.87
C TRP A 207 20.78 16.66 3.19
N ILE A 208 21.14 16.05 4.33
CA ILE A 208 20.80 16.55 5.66
C ILE A 208 21.42 17.91 5.90
N ASP A 209 22.75 18.02 5.70
CA ASP A 209 23.48 19.27 5.91
C ASP A 209 23.17 20.31 4.84
N LEU A 210 22.96 19.85 3.60
CA LEU A 210 22.54 20.72 2.49
C LEU A 210 21.20 21.38 2.79
N ILE A 211 20.19 20.58 3.19
CA ILE A 211 18.86 21.07 3.52
C ILE A 211 18.87 21.94 4.77
N ALA A 212 19.58 21.53 5.83
CA ALA A 212 19.69 22.31 7.05
C ALA A 212 20.25 23.72 6.80
N ARG A 213 21.27 23.82 5.94
CA ARG A 213 21.82 25.11 5.49
C ARG A 213 20.79 25.93 4.73
N ALA A 214 20.10 25.31 3.78
CA ALA A 214 19.09 25.99 2.96
C ALA A 214 17.90 26.53 3.79
N LEU A 215 17.43 25.76 4.76
CA LEU A 215 16.41 26.18 5.71
C LEU A 215 16.89 27.37 6.57
N LYS A 216 18.12 27.32 7.09
CA LYS A 216 18.71 28.41 7.87
C LYS A 216 18.90 29.69 7.07
N GLU A 217 19.20 29.57 5.78
CA GLU A 217 19.38 30.68 4.85
C GLU A 217 18.04 31.20 4.25
N GLY A 218 16.93 30.56 4.60
CA GLY A 218 15.60 30.92 4.08
C GLY A 218 15.38 30.60 2.60
N LYS A 219 16.20 29.70 2.04
CA LYS A 219 16.07 29.22 0.64
C LYS A 219 14.97 28.18 0.46
N LEU A 220 14.62 27.49 1.54
CA LEU A 220 13.54 26.52 1.58
C LEU A 220 12.51 26.92 2.65
N PRO A 221 11.20 26.73 2.43
CA PRO A 221 10.18 26.90 3.46
C PRO A 221 10.37 25.89 4.61
N TYR A 222 9.97 26.27 5.83
CA TYR A 222 10.06 25.38 7.01
C TYR A 222 9.15 24.14 6.94
N GLU A 223 8.14 24.18 6.07
CA GLU A 223 7.21 23.06 5.85
C GLU A 223 7.85 21.89 5.11
N ILE A 224 8.95 22.13 4.40
CA ILE A 224 9.68 21.08 3.68
C ILE A 224 10.42 20.21 4.70
N ASP A 225 10.50 18.90 4.40
CA ASP A 225 11.22 17.94 5.23
C ASP A 225 12.71 18.32 5.41
N ASN A 226 13.26 17.92 6.54
CA ASN A 226 14.66 18.22 6.90
C ASN A 226 15.70 17.28 6.26
N HIS A 227 15.26 16.35 5.43
CA HIS A 227 16.14 15.44 4.67
C HIS A 227 15.36 14.79 3.53
N LEU A 228 16.12 14.35 2.52
CA LEU A 228 15.59 13.53 1.43
C LEU A 228 15.11 12.17 1.97
N ASN A 229 13.84 11.87 1.82
CA ASN A 229 13.29 10.59 2.29
C ASN A 229 13.84 9.44 1.44
N TRP A 230 13.58 9.45 0.14
CA TRP A 230 14.19 8.53 -0.82
C TRP A 230 14.15 9.11 -2.25
N TRP A 231 14.98 8.54 -3.12
CA TRP A 231 14.95 8.77 -4.56
C TRP A 231 15.21 7.46 -5.30
N THR A 232 14.78 7.40 -6.56
CA THR A 232 14.93 6.22 -7.41
C THR A 232 15.33 6.61 -8.81
N ARG A 233 16.23 5.85 -9.41
CA ARG A 233 16.51 5.93 -10.84
C ARG A 233 15.47 5.10 -11.57
N ILE A 234 14.66 5.72 -12.46
CA ILE A 234 13.63 5.05 -13.23
C ILE A 234 14.28 4.25 -14.35
N PRO A 235 14.16 2.89 -14.40
CA PRO A 235 14.81 2.07 -15.42
C PRO A 235 14.20 2.27 -16.80
N GLY A 236 14.98 1.93 -17.86
CA GLY A 236 14.50 1.82 -19.22
C GLY A 236 14.47 3.12 -20.04
N ARG A 237 15.20 4.17 -19.63
CA ARG A 237 15.28 5.43 -20.40
C ARG A 237 16.67 5.97 -20.73
N PRO A 238 17.69 5.82 -19.89
CA PRO A 238 18.90 6.67 -20.00
C PRO A 238 19.89 6.29 -21.07
N GLU A 239 19.99 5.02 -21.39
CA GLU A 239 21.06 4.53 -22.27
C GLU A 239 20.97 5.10 -23.70
N GLN A 240 19.78 5.56 -24.08
CA GLN A 240 19.53 6.14 -25.41
C GLN A 240 19.77 7.64 -25.49
N CYS A 241 19.67 8.39 -24.37
CA CYS A 241 19.83 9.84 -24.35
C CYS A 241 20.93 10.35 -23.42
N GLY A 242 21.59 9.48 -22.64
CA GLY A 242 22.66 9.83 -21.71
C GLY A 242 22.22 10.60 -20.46
N MET A 243 20.90 10.71 -20.23
CA MET A 243 20.31 11.40 -19.09
C MET A 243 19.29 10.51 -18.40
N ASP A 244 19.20 10.63 -17.07
CA ASP A 244 18.31 9.86 -16.21
C ASP A 244 17.02 10.59 -15.88
N GLU A 245 16.00 9.82 -15.53
CA GLU A 245 14.85 10.26 -14.76
C GLU A 245 14.95 9.74 -13.33
N ILE A 246 14.75 10.65 -12.37
CA ILE A 246 14.85 10.35 -10.94
C ILE A 246 13.51 10.66 -10.28
N GLY A 247 12.88 9.62 -9.72
CA GLY A 247 11.72 9.76 -8.83
C GLY A 247 12.18 10.20 -7.45
N ILE A 248 11.49 11.16 -6.85
CA ILE A 248 11.86 11.78 -5.57
C ILE A 248 10.68 11.81 -4.62
N CYS A 249 10.88 11.30 -3.41
CA CYS A 249 9.99 11.44 -2.26
C CYS A 249 10.55 12.48 -1.30
N PHE A 250 10.05 13.70 -1.39
CA PHE A 250 10.52 14.81 -0.56
C PHE A 250 9.40 15.82 -0.24
N ALA A 251 8.37 15.96 -1.09
CA ALA A 251 7.24 16.85 -0.86
C ALA A 251 6.22 16.18 0.08
N HIS A 252 6.07 16.72 1.29
CA HIS A 252 5.19 16.15 2.33
C HIS A 252 4.19 17.18 2.85
N SER A 253 2.91 16.79 2.89
CA SER A 253 1.86 17.49 3.63
C SER A 253 1.70 16.88 5.02
N ARG A 254 1.32 17.72 5.97
CA ARG A 254 1.09 17.35 7.38
C ARG A 254 -0.33 17.71 7.81
N ARG A 255 -0.75 17.23 8.99
CA ARG A 255 -2.10 17.40 9.52
C ARG A 255 -3.13 16.92 8.50
N CYS A 256 -3.00 15.63 8.11
CA CYS A 256 -3.72 15.06 6.99
C CYS A 256 -5.01 14.37 7.44
N PHE A 257 -6.10 14.67 6.70
CA PHE A 257 -7.39 13.99 6.81
C PHE A 257 -7.79 13.46 5.42
N PRO A 258 -7.18 12.38 4.93
CA PRO A 258 -7.27 11.98 3.52
C PRO A 258 -8.62 11.41 3.10
N THR A 259 -9.59 11.33 4.01
CA THR A 259 -11.00 11.03 3.70
C THR A 259 -11.87 12.29 3.53
N ASP A 260 -11.28 13.48 3.67
CA ASP A 260 -11.90 14.77 3.36
C ASP A 260 -11.35 15.30 2.03
N ASN A 261 -12.23 15.48 1.05
CA ASN A 261 -11.85 15.95 -0.28
C ASN A 261 -11.29 17.40 -0.28
N SER A 262 -11.70 18.25 0.68
CA SER A 262 -11.13 19.58 0.83
C SER A 262 -9.67 19.49 1.24
N ASP A 263 -9.37 18.58 2.18
CA ASP A 263 -8.01 18.34 2.64
C ASP A 263 -7.14 17.63 1.60
N LEU A 264 -7.70 16.64 0.89
CA LEU A 264 -7.03 16.04 -0.27
C LEU A 264 -6.64 17.09 -1.31
N THR A 265 -7.55 18.02 -1.61
CA THR A 265 -7.29 19.12 -2.56
C THR A 265 -6.16 20.03 -2.07
N ARG A 266 -6.16 20.39 -0.78
CA ARG A 266 -5.08 21.15 -0.14
C ARG A 266 -3.74 20.45 -0.31
N MET A 267 -3.67 19.15 0.05
CA MET A 267 -2.43 18.35 -0.02
C MET A 267 -1.88 18.23 -1.45
N TYR A 268 -2.74 18.10 -2.45
CA TYR A 268 -2.29 18.11 -3.86
C TYR A 268 -1.71 19.46 -4.29
N ILE A 269 -2.33 20.56 -3.87
CA ILE A 269 -1.84 21.91 -4.19
C ILE A 269 -0.50 22.16 -3.51
N GLU A 270 -0.43 21.93 -2.19
CA GLU A 270 0.82 22.05 -1.41
C GLU A 270 1.94 21.18 -1.97
N GLY A 271 1.63 19.92 -2.30
CA GLY A 271 2.62 19.00 -2.84
C GLY A 271 3.20 19.46 -4.18
N ARG A 272 2.40 20.04 -5.06
CA ARG A 272 2.88 20.63 -6.33
C ARG A 272 3.75 21.86 -6.12
N GLU A 273 3.36 22.75 -5.21
CA GLU A 273 4.18 23.90 -4.82
C GLU A 273 5.54 23.47 -4.28
N GLN A 274 5.55 22.51 -3.35
CA GLN A 274 6.78 21.96 -2.80
C GLN A 274 7.64 21.30 -3.88
N ALA A 275 7.04 20.53 -4.79
CA ALA A 275 7.77 19.87 -5.88
C ALA A 275 8.45 20.90 -6.82
N ALA A 276 7.78 22.01 -7.12
CA ALA A 276 8.36 23.08 -7.95
C ALA A 276 9.55 23.76 -7.25
N ILE A 277 9.39 24.16 -5.97
CA ILE A 277 10.46 24.76 -5.16
C ILE A 277 11.66 23.79 -5.06
N LEU A 278 11.39 22.52 -4.78
CA LEU A 278 12.44 21.51 -4.65
C LEU A 278 13.15 21.21 -5.96
N ALA A 279 12.45 21.19 -7.09
CA ALA A 279 13.07 20.99 -8.39
C ALA A 279 14.09 22.10 -8.72
N ASP A 280 13.73 23.36 -8.46
CA ASP A 280 14.64 24.50 -8.64
C ASP A 280 15.83 24.45 -7.67
N PHE A 281 15.55 24.17 -6.39
CA PHE A 281 16.59 24.04 -5.37
C PHE A 281 17.60 22.92 -5.71
N ILE A 282 17.10 21.76 -6.12
CA ILE A 282 17.94 20.59 -6.47
C ILE A 282 18.81 20.93 -7.68
N ARG A 283 18.23 21.54 -8.73
CA ARG A 283 18.97 21.94 -9.93
C ARG A 283 20.12 22.90 -9.63
N GLU A 284 19.93 23.81 -8.68
CA GLU A 284 20.92 24.83 -8.33
C GLU A 284 22.01 24.35 -7.36
N ASN A 285 21.73 23.29 -6.58
CA ASN A 285 22.59 22.93 -5.42
C ASN A 285 23.12 21.49 -5.45
N VAL A 286 22.64 20.63 -6.37
CA VAL A 286 23.03 19.21 -6.41
C VAL A 286 23.82 18.90 -7.68
N PRO A 287 25.11 18.49 -7.56
CA PRO A 287 25.93 18.11 -8.72
C PRO A 287 25.25 17.04 -9.57
N GLY A 288 25.32 17.19 -10.90
CA GLY A 288 24.68 16.30 -11.85
C GLY A 288 23.18 16.59 -12.10
N PHE A 289 22.61 17.57 -11.39
CA PHE A 289 21.21 18.00 -11.58
C PHE A 289 21.09 19.39 -12.25
N GLU A 290 22.18 20.00 -12.70
CA GLU A 290 22.21 21.37 -13.25
C GLU A 290 21.31 21.54 -14.50
N LYS A 291 21.08 20.44 -15.23
CA LYS A 291 20.21 20.38 -16.41
C LYS A 291 18.86 19.74 -16.11
N SER A 292 18.59 19.43 -14.83
CA SER A 292 17.34 18.79 -14.47
C SER A 292 16.14 19.74 -14.57
N TYR A 293 14.98 19.16 -14.79
CA TYR A 293 13.70 19.86 -14.83
C TYR A 293 12.62 18.98 -14.20
N LEU A 294 11.60 19.62 -13.64
CA LEU A 294 10.41 18.92 -13.15
C LEU A 294 9.69 18.29 -14.34
N SER A 295 9.77 16.98 -14.48
CA SER A 295 9.13 16.24 -15.57
C SER A 295 7.63 16.10 -15.33
N TYR A 296 7.27 15.57 -14.16
CA TYR A 296 5.88 15.47 -13.70
C TYR A 296 5.81 15.20 -12.19
N THR A 297 4.61 15.39 -11.61
CA THR A 297 4.25 14.94 -10.26
C THR A 297 3.34 13.73 -10.35
N GLY A 298 3.33 12.90 -9.32
CA GLY A 298 2.37 11.80 -9.22
C GLY A 298 0.93 12.28 -9.37
N SER A 299 0.11 11.56 -10.13
CA SER A 299 -1.31 11.85 -10.28
C SER A 299 -2.13 11.34 -9.09
N LEU A 300 -1.57 10.47 -8.27
CA LEU A 300 -2.16 9.94 -7.05
C LEU A 300 -1.29 10.34 -5.85
N LEU A 301 -1.91 11.00 -4.87
CA LEU A 301 -1.25 11.38 -3.62
C LEU A 301 -0.84 10.14 -2.83
N GLY A 302 0.38 10.12 -2.32
CA GLY A 302 0.90 9.08 -1.44
C GLY A 302 0.27 9.14 -0.05
N VAL A 303 -0.99 8.74 0.04
CA VAL A 303 -1.72 8.60 1.30
C VAL A 303 -1.22 7.36 2.03
N ARG A 304 -0.54 7.58 3.16
CA ARG A 304 0.06 6.49 3.94
C ARG A 304 -0.96 5.74 4.77
N GLU A 305 -1.96 6.43 5.28
CA GLU A 305 -2.99 5.89 6.15
C GLU A 305 -4.27 6.73 6.03
N SER A 306 -5.42 6.06 6.14
CA SER A 306 -6.75 6.66 6.14
C SER A 306 -7.70 5.77 6.96
N ARG A 307 -8.89 5.43 6.44
CA ARG A 307 -9.74 4.41 7.06
C ARG A 307 -9.09 3.03 6.94
N ARG A 308 -9.13 2.28 8.02
CA ARG A 308 -8.76 0.87 8.12
C ARG A 308 -10.00 0.08 8.54
N THR A 309 -10.25 -1.05 7.92
CA THR A 309 -11.35 -1.95 8.28
C THR A 309 -11.19 -2.42 9.74
N LEU A 310 -12.26 -2.49 10.51
CA LEU A 310 -12.27 -3.25 11.75
C LEU A 310 -12.54 -4.71 11.42
N GLY A 311 -11.53 -5.55 11.55
CA GLY A 311 -11.59 -6.99 11.27
C GLY A 311 -11.65 -7.85 12.53
N GLU A 312 -11.79 -9.15 12.35
CA GLU A 312 -11.81 -10.13 13.44
C GLU A 312 -10.50 -10.17 14.25
N TYR A 313 -9.42 -9.66 13.68
CA TYR A 313 -8.16 -9.40 14.36
C TYR A 313 -7.62 -8.04 13.95
N VAL A 314 -7.24 -7.22 14.93
CA VAL A 314 -6.52 -5.97 14.69
C VAL A 314 -5.03 -6.25 14.76
N PHE A 315 -4.36 -6.26 13.62
CA PHE A 315 -2.92 -6.44 13.53
C PHE A 315 -2.20 -5.21 14.13
N THR A 316 -1.24 -5.41 15.01
CA THR A 316 -0.67 -4.35 15.82
C THR A 316 0.82 -4.12 15.58
N GLY A 317 1.31 -2.93 15.94
CA GLY A 317 2.75 -2.67 15.99
C GLY A 317 3.51 -3.62 16.92
N MET A 318 2.87 -4.16 17.96
CA MET A 318 3.46 -5.16 18.85
C MET A 318 3.62 -6.52 18.16
N ASP A 319 2.72 -6.89 17.21
CA ASP A 319 2.89 -8.09 16.40
C ASP A 319 4.16 -8.01 15.52
N ILE A 320 4.43 -6.81 14.98
CA ILE A 320 5.68 -6.52 14.26
C ILE A 320 6.88 -6.57 15.21
N ALA A 321 6.79 -5.88 16.35
CA ALA A 321 7.89 -5.77 17.32
C ALA A 321 8.35 -7.12 17.86
N TYR A 322 7.42 -8.06 18.08
CA TYR A 322 7.70 -9.42 18.54
C TYR A 322 7.87 -10.45 17.41
N ALA A 323 7.89 -10.02 16.14
CA ALA A 323 7.95 -10.93 15.00
C ALA A 323 6.91 -12.07 15.11
N ARG A 324 5.66 -11.73 15.53
CA ARG A 324 4.63 -12.72 15.90
C ARG A 324 4.32 -13.68 14.76
N LYS A 325 4.06 -14.93 15.14
CA LYS A 325 3.65 -16.00 14.23
C LYS A 325 2.19 -16.36 14.50
N PHE A 326 1.45 -16.70 13.44
CA PHE A 326 0.04 -17.03 13.51
C PHE A 326 -0.25 -18.34 12.79
N ASP A 327 -1.19 -19.14 13.32
CA ASP A 327 -1.64 -20.36 12.66
C ASP A 327 -2.43 -20.09 11.38
N ASP A 328 -3.10 -18.93 11.33
CA ASP A 328 -3.87 -18.44 10.18
C ASP A 328 -3.07 -17.47 9.28
N VAL A 329 -1.73 -17.65 9.21
CA VAL A 329 -0.86 -16.82 8.36
C VAL A 329 -1.25 -16.90 6.88
N ILE A 330 -1.32 -15.74 6.20
CA ILE A 330 -1.63 -15.64 4.76
C ILE A 330 -0.60 -14.82 3.98
N ALA A 331 0.26 -14.11 4.66
CA ALA A 331 1.39 -13.38 4.11
C ALA A 331 2.44 -13.19 5.20
N ILE A 332 3.69 -12.93 4.81
CA ILE A 332 4.76 -12.54 5.73
C ILE A 332 5.39 -11.24 5.27
N SER A 333 5.95 -10.49 6.22
CA SER A 333 6.73 -9.28 5.93
C SER A 333 7.97 -9.24 6.82
N GLN A 334 9.04 -8.62 6.30
CA GLN A 334 10.29 -8.39 7.04
C GLN A 334 10.54 -6.91 7.33
N HIS A 335 9.66 -6.05 6.83
CA HIS A 335 9.81 -4.61 7.02
C HIS A 335 9.31 -4.23 8.41
N GLY A 336 10.10 -3.49 9.18
CA GLY A 336 9.62 -2.92 10.42
C GLY A 336 8.53 -1.87 10.18
N PHE A 337 8.03 -1.27 11.24
CA PHE A 337 7.06 -0.18 11.10
C PHE A 337 7.71 1.06 10.46
N ASP A 338 6.95 1.69 9.55
CA ASP A 338 7.34 2.87 8.77
C ASP A 338 6.38 4.02 9.09
N LEU A 339 6.58 4.60 10.28
CA LEU A 339 5.78 5.70 10.79
C LEU A 339 6.34 7.04 10.34
N HIS A 340 5.45 7.95 9.96
CA HIS A 340 5.76 9.33 9.58
C HIS A 340 5.10 10.30 10.56
N GLY A 341 5.69 11.49 10.70
CA GLY A 341 5.14 12.53 11.56
C GLY A 341 3.74 12.96 11.14
N PHE A 342 2.91 13.27 12.12
CA PHE A 342 1.56 13.78 11.90
C PHE A 342 1.56 15.30 11.72
N GLU A 343 2.29 16.00 12.56
CA GLU A 343 2.32 17.47 12.64
C GLU A 343 3.67 18.07 12.27
N SER A 344 4.75 17.30 12.36
CA SER A 344 6.11 17.77 12.16
C SER A 344 6.87 16.96 11.12
N ALA A 345 7.95 17.52 10.60
CA ALA A 345 8.84 16.88 9.64
C ALA A 345 9.53 15.65 10.24
N GLY A 346 9.83 14.69 9.38
CA GLY A 346 10.68 13.55 9.67
C GLY A 346 9.94 12.25 9.96
N ASN A 347 10.72 11.18 10.03
CA ASN A 347 10.23 9.84 10.26
C ASN A 347 10.24 9.52 11.76
N MET A 348 9.11 9.12 12.27
CA MET A 348 9.00 8.44 13.55
C MET A 348 9.27 6.96 13.30
N LYS A 349 10.39 6.43 13.78
CA LYS A 349 10.66 4.99 13.72
C LYS A 349 10.43 4.34 15.07
N TRP A 350 9.40 4.79 15.76
CA TRP A 350 8.99 4.28 17.07
C TRP A 350 7.50 4.53 17.31
N PHE A 351 6.94 3.78 18.24
CA PHE A 351 5.58 3.99 18.76
C PHE A 351 5.53 3.69 20.27
N LYS A 352 4.48 4.15 20.93
CA LYS A 352 4.24 3.81 22.34
C LYS A 352 3.41 2.52 22.40
N GLY A 353 3.98 1.49 22.99
CA GLY A 353 3.35 0.18 23.18
C GLY A 353 3.30 -0.22 24.65
N THR A 354 2.76 -1.41 24.91
CA THR A 354 2.73 -2.04 26.24
C THR A 354 3.44 -3.39 26.15
N LEU A 355 4.46 -3.58 26.98
CA LEU A 355 5.18 -4.84 27.10
C LEU A 355 4.30 -5.92 27.75
N PRO A 356 4.64 -7.23 27.64
CA PRO A 356 3.84 -8.32 28.18
C PRO A 356 3.59 -8.28 29.68
N ASP A 357 4.48 -7.62 30.43
CA ASP A 357 4.36 -7.39 31.88
C ASP A 357 3.43 -6.21 32.24
N GLY A 358 2.83 -5.55 31.23
CA GLY A 358 1.99 -4.37 31.42
C GLY A 358 2.74 -3.04 31.45
N THR A 359 4.07 -3.03 31.33
CA THR A 359 4.88 -1.80 31.36
C THR A 359 4.74 -1.03 30.04
N PRO A 360 4.41 0.27 30.07
CA PRO A 360 4.44 1.10 28.88
C PRO A 360 5.89 1.32 28.40
N ALA A 361 6.12 1.27 27.11
CA ALA A 361 7.44 1.50 26.51
C ALA A 361 7.32 2.20 25.16
N TYR A 362 8.32 2.99 24.80
CA TYR A 362 8.55 3.43 23.44
C TYR A 362 9.36 2.34 22.73
N ILE A 363 8.79 1.82 21.65
CA ILE A 363 9.36 0.71 20.88
C ILE A 363 9.97 1.28 19.59
N ALA A 364 11.28 1.19 19.46
CA ALA A 364 11.99 1.60 18.23
C ALA A 364 12.04 0.49 17.18
N ASN A 365 12.06 0.88 15.89
CA ASN A 365 12.34 -0.02 14.79
C ASN A 365 13.76 -0.63 14.91
N ARG A 366 13.99 -1.76 14.28
CA ARG A 366 15.35 -2.39 14.19
C ARG A 366 16.42 -1.42 13.71
N ALA A 367 16.10 -0.54 12.76
CA ALA A 367 17.00 0.47 12.23
C ALA A 367 17.25 1.66 13.18
N GLY A 368 16.59 1.70 14.34
CA GLY A 368 16.71 2.77 15.34
C GLY A 368 15.50 3.67 15.44
N TRP A 369 15.67 4.84 16.04
CA TRP A 369 14.59 5.74 16.49
C TRP A 369 14.03 6.67 15.41
N GLY A 370 14.72 6.85 14.30
CA GLY A 370 14.38 7.85 13.28
C GLY A 370 14.86 9.25 13.64
N SER A 371 14.39 10.24 12.89
CA SER A 371 14.77 11.65 13.09
C SER A 371 13.97 12.34 14.20
N GLN A 372 12.79 11.80 14.56
CA GLN A 372 11.99 12.27 15.69
C GLN A 372 12.16 11.30 16.86
N LEU A 373 12.70 11.79 17.96
CA LEU A 373 12.85 10.99 19.17
C LEU A 373 11.55 11.00 20.00
N PRO A 374 11.30 9.93 20.80
CA PRO A 374 10.21 9.94 21.75
C PRO A 374 10.40 11.00 22.85
N PRO A 375 9.30 11.44 23.48
CA PRO A 375 9.37 12.36 24.63
C PRO A 375 10.29 11.85 25.74
N ASP A 376 10.93 12.77 26.45
CA ASP A 376 11.73 12.46 27.64
C ASP A 376 10.86 12.57 28.90
N ASP A 377 9.95 11.60 29.05
CA ASP A 377 8.91 11.56 30.10
C ASP A 377 9.11 10.39 31.10
N GLY A 378 10.29 9.76 31.08
CA GLY A 378 10.64 8.64 31.95
C GLY A 378 10.06 7.28 31.53
N ILE A 379 9.35 7.21 30.41
CA ILE A 379 8.89 5.93 29.86
C ILE A 379 10.06 5.16 29.26
N ALA A 380 10.10 3.85 29.48
CA ALA A 380 11.15 2.97 29.00
C ALA A 380 11.29 3.08 27.46
N ARG A 381 12.53 3.01 26.96
CA ARG A 381 12.86 3.01 25.53
C ARG A 381 13.50 1.68 25.18
N VAL A 382 12.86 0.92 24.28
CA VAL A 382 13.27 -0.43 23.90
C VAL A 382 13.42 -0.49 22.37
N ASN A 383 14.52 -1.04 21.87
CA ASN A 383 14.63 -1.38 20.47
C ASN A 383 14.01 -2.75 20.23
N MET A 384 13.22 -2.90 19.18
CA MET A 384 12.57 -4.19 18.87
C MET A 384 13.57 -5.36 18.71
N LYS A 385 14.85 -5.10 18.42
CA LYS A 385 15.90 -6.14 18.46
C LYS A 385 16.04 -6.81 19.83
N GLU A 386 15.73 -6.09 20.90
CA GLU A 386 15.79 -6.60 22.28
C GLU A 386 14.59 -7.49 22.63
N LEU A 387 13.52 -7.40 21.82
CA LEU A 387 12.27 -8.14 22.03
C LEU A 387 12.24 -9.46 21.24
N ILE A 388 13.17 -9.68 20.32
CA ILE A 388 13.20 -10.81 19.42
C ILE A 388 14.43 -11.65 19.75
N SER A 389 14.26 -12.98 19.93
CA SER A 389 15.39 -13.90 19.99
C SER A 389 16.14 -13.90 18.66
N ASP A 390 17.45 -13.74 18.70
CA ASP A 390 18.33 -13.59 17.53
C ASP A 390 18.70 -14.96 16.94
N ASP A 391 17.69 -15.73 16.52
CA ASP A 391 17.84 -17.10 16.03
C ASP A 391 17.62 -17.24 14.50
N GLY A 392 17.56 -16.12 13.75
CA GLY A 392 17.38 -16.22 12.31
C GLY A 392 16.89 -14.96 11.58
N ALA A 393 16.30 -15.16 10.41
CA ALA A 393 15.77 -14.07 9.61
C ALA A 393 14.57 -13.42 10.32
N TYR A 394 14.63 -12.10 10.49
CA TYR A 394 13.50 -11.34 10.99
C TYR A 394 12.37 -11.32 9.97
N TYR A 395 11.22 -11.82 10.33
CA TYR A 395 9.94 -11.67 9.62
C TYR A 395 8.79 -11.91 10.59
N TYR A 396 7.64 -11.33 10.29
CA TYR A 396 6.39 -11.56 11.02
C TYR A 396 5.30 -12.02 10.07
N ASP A 397 4.29 -12.65 10.64
CA ASP A 397 3.13 -13.13 9.91
C ASP A 397 2.03 -12.09 9.90
N ILE A 398 1.21 -12.13 8.86
CA ILE A 398 -0.05 -11.40 8.78
C ILE A 398 -1.18 -12.43 8.77
N PRO A 399 -2.12 -12.38 9.75
CA PRO A 399 -3.15 -13.40 9.89
C PRO A 399 -4.35 -13.13 8.95
N TYR A 400 -5.04 -14.19 8.52
CA TYR A 400 -6.24 -14.11 7.68
C TYR A 400 -7.34 -13.26 8.30
N ARG A 401 -7.55 -13.40 9.62
CA ARG A 401 -8.57 -12.66 10.38
C ARG A 401 -8.43 -11.13 10.29
N SER A 402 -7.26 -10.60 9.95
CA SER A 402 -7.08 -9.16 9.71
C SER A 402 -7.68 -8.68 8.38
N LEU A 403 -8.04 -9.61 7.48
CA LEU A 403 -8.71 -9.31 6.22
C LEU A 403 -10.24 -9.41 6.32
N VAL A 404 -10.78 -10.02 7.38
CA VAL A 404 -12.20 -10.34 7.53
C VAL A 404 -12.91 -9.27 8.36
N PRO A 405 -13.79 -8.43 7.76
CA PRO A 405 -14.55 -7.42 8.50
C PRO A 405 -15.46 -8.07 9.54
N VAL A 406 -15.58 -7.48 10.74
CA VAL A 406 -16.39 -8.07 11.84
C VAL A 406 -17.85 -8.26 11.49
N ARG A 407 -18.42 -7.45 10.62
CA ARG A 407 -19.85 -7.43 10.33
C ARG A 407 -20.23 -8.02 8.96
N LEU A 408 -19.43 -7.79 7.92
CA LEU A 408 -19.77 -8.19 6.56
C LEU A 408 -19.36 -9.65 6.30
N GLU A 409 -20.28 -10.44 5.69
CA GLU A 409 -20.09 -11.89 5.59
C GLU A 409 -19.42 -12.36 4.30
N ASN A 410 -19.42 -11.50 3.26
CA ASN A 410 -18.90 -11.84 1.94
C ASN A 410 -17.88 -10.83 1.39
N VAL A 411 -17.31 -10.02 2.27
CA VAL A 411 -16.31 -9.00 1.95
C VAL A 411 -14.98 -9.36 2.62
N LEU A 412 -13.87 -9.12 1.91
CA LEU A 412 -12.50 -9.14 2.44
C LEU A 412 -11.86 -7.79 2.20
N ALA A 413 -11.08 -7.28 3.16
CA ALA A 413 -10.23 -6.10 2.98
C ALA A 413 -8.82 -6.53 2.60
N ALA A 414 -8.15 -5.83 1.68
CA ALA A 414 -6.79 -6.17 1.28
C ALA A 414 -5.94 -4.93 0.96
N GLY A 415 -4.70 -4.94 1.43
CA GLY A 415 -3.75 -3.86 1.22
C GLY A 415 -3.69 -2.88 2.39
N ARG A 416 -3.60 -1.59 2.11
CA ARG A 416 -3.40 -0.52 3.10
C ARG A 416 -4.53 -0.42 4.13
N ASN A 417 -5.71 -0.89 3.79
CA ASN A 417 -6.95 -0.80 4.57
C ASN A 417 -7.30 -2.07 5.37
N ILE A 418 -6.40 -3.02 5.52
CA ILE A 418 -6.65 -4.18 6.40
C ILE A 418 -6.86 -3.73 7.86
N SER A 419 -7.37 -4.64 8.68
CA SER A 419 -7.56 -4.39 10.11
C SER A 419 -6.23 -4.34 10.84
N ALA A 420 -5.79 -3.14 11.16
CA ALA A 420 -4.55 -2.91 11.89
C ALA A 420 -4.59 -1.61 12.70
N ASP A 421 -3.82 -1.51 13.78
CA ASP A 421 -3.50 -0.22 14.39
C ASP A 421 -2.52 0.57 13.48
N ILE A 422 -2.26 1.84 13.80
CA ILE A 422 -1.39 2.67 12.94
C ILE A 422 0.02 2.08 12.82
N PRO A 423 0.72 1.67 13.90
CA PRO A 423 2.02 1.03 13.77
C PRO A 423 1.99 -0.28 12.99
N GLY A 424 1.00 -1.13 13.21
CA GLY A 424 0.82 -2.39 12.48
C GLY A 424 0.59 -2.15 10.99
N GLN A 425 -0.32 -1.24 10.65
CA GLN A 425 -0.62 -0.84 9.27
C GLN A 425 0.64 -0.27 8.57
N SER A 426 1.48 0.47 9.29
CA SER A 426 2.68 1.07 8.71
C SER A 426 3.70 0.04 8.20
N GLY A 427 3.72 -1.16 8.75
CA GLY A 427 4.57 -2.27 8.30
C GLY A 427 3.95 -3.13 7.20
N THR A 428 2.61 -3.11 7.06
CA THR A 428 1.91 -4.00 6.10
C THR A 428 1.49 -3.32 4.80
N ARG A 429 1.62 -1.98 4.69
CA ARG A 429 1.22 -1.18 3.51
C ARG A 429 2.24 -1.12 2.37
N LEU A 430 3.30 -1.90 2.45
CA LEU A 430 4.34 -1.94 1.41
C LEU A 430 3.82 -2.56 0.12
N ILE A 431 4.40 -2.14 -1.01
CA ILE A 431 3.93 -2.49 -2.35
C ILE A 431 3.76 -4.00 -2.53
N MET A 432 4.80 -4.79 -2.21
CA MET A 432 4.74 -6.25 -2.38
C MET A 432 3.93 -6.94 -1.30
N CYS A 433 3.95 -6.43 -0.06
CA CYS A 433 3.08 -6.91 1.00
C CYS A 433 1.60 -6.74 0.62
N CYS A 434 1.21 -5.55 0.15
CA CYS A 434 -0.16 -5.31 -0.34
C CYS A 434 -0.55 -6.26 -1.47
N MET A 435 0.35 -6.58 -2.40
CA MET A 435 0.09 -7.54 -3.47
C MET A 435 -0.16 -8.96 -2.93
N SER A 436 0.65 -9.40 -1.94
CA SER A 436 0.47 -10.70 -1.27
C SER A 436 -0.84 -10.76 -0.48
N LEU A 437 -1.23 -9.68 0.21
CA LEU A 437 -2.53 -9.58 0.89
C LEU A 437 -3.69 -9.66 -0.10
N GLY A 438 -3.55 -9.02 -1.26
CA GLY A 438 -4.50 -9.12 -2.35
C GLY A 438 -4.63 -10.55 -2.89
N GLU A 439 -3.50 -11.20 -3.16
CA GLU A 439 -3.48 -12.61 -3.61
C GLU A 439 -4.19 -13.53 -2.63
N ALA A 440 -3.94 -13.34 -1.33
CA ALA A 440 -4.62 -14.11 -0.28
C ALA A 440 -6.14 -13.85 -0.28
N ALA A 441 -6.57 -12.58 -0.37
CA ALA A 441 -7.98 -12.22 -0.40
C ALA A 441 -8.70 -12.75 -1.64
N GLY A 442 -8.10 -12.62 -2.84
CA GLY A 442 -8.66 -13.13 -4.09
C GLY A 442 -8.78 -14.66 -4.10
N THR A 443 -7.74 -15.35 -3.61
CA THR A 443 -7.75 -16.81 -3.44
C THR A 443 -8.84 -17.24 -2.46
N ALA A 444 -8.95 -16.56 -1.30
CA ALA A 444 -9.97 -16.85 -0.30
C ALA A 444 -11.39 -16.62 -0.83
N ALA A 445 -11.62 -15.52 -1.55
CA ALA A 445 -12.90 -15.24 -2.19
C ALA A 445 -13.32 -16.35 -3.14
N ALA A 446 -12.43 -16.78 -4.04
CA ALA A 446 -12.71 -17.86 -4.98
C ALA A 446 -12.94 -19.22 -4.27
N LEU A 447 -12.12 -19.56 -3.25
CA LEU A 447 -12.31 -20.79 -2.48
C LEU A 447 -13.60 -20.80 -1.69
N SER A 448 -14.02 -19.66 -1.11
CA SER A 448 -15.26 -19.56 -0.35
C SER A 448 -16.50 -19.78 -1.23
N ILE A 449 -16.46 -19.35 -2.50
CA ILE A 449 -17.50 -19.64 -3.48
C ILE A 449 -17.53 -21.14 -3.80
N LYS A 450 -16.37 -21.71 -4.11
CA LYS A 450 -16.24 -23.14 -4.44
C LYS A 450 -16.73 -24.03 -3.31
N ASN A 451 -16.46 -23.66 -2.07
CA ASN A 451 -16.82 -24.42 -0.87
C ASN A 451 -18.22 -24.06 -0.35
N ASN A 452 -18.92 -23.12 -0.99
CA ASN A 452 -20.22 -22.59 -0.57
C ASN A 452 -20.26 -22.19 0.92
N CYS A 453 -19.24 -21.44 1.38
CA CYS A 453 -19.14 -20.97 2.76
C CYS A 453 -18.92 -19.44 2.78
N ARG A 454 -19.19 -18.79 3.92
CA ARG A 454 -18.85 -17.38 4.13
C ARG A 454 -17.33 -17.23 4.16
N VAL A 455 -16.81 -16.02 3.91
CA VAL A 455 -15.36 -15.78 3.95
C VAL A 455 -14.77 -16.05 5.33
N ARG A 456 -15.51 -15.78 6.40
CA ARG A 456 -15.08 -16.03 7.79
C ARG A 456 -15.07 -17.51 8.20
N ASP A 457 -15.84 -18.34 7.50
CA ASP A 457 -15.94 -19.79 7.77
C ASP A 457 -15.00 -20.62 6.89
N LEU A 458 -14.15 -19.96 6.09
CA LEU A 458 -13.23 -20.65 5.20
C LEU A 458 -12.21 -21.47 6.00
N ASP A 459 -11.96 -22.71 5.57
CA ASP A 459 -10.83 -23.50 6.06
C ASP A 459 -9.51 -22.80 5.67
N VAL A 460 -8.90 -22.14 6.67
CA VAL A 460 -7.65 -21.41 6.47
C VAL A 460 -6.51 -22.34 6.08
N GLY A 461 -6.51 -23.58 6.56
CA GLY A 461 -5.52 -24.58 6.14
C GLY A 461 -5.62 -24.89 4.64
N ALA A 462 -6.85 -24.98 4.09
CA ALA A 462 -7.03 -25.14 2.66
C ALA A 462 -6.58 -23.89 1.88
N LEU A 463 -6.80 -22.69 2.43
CA LEU A 463 -6.30 -21.45 1.86
C LEU A 463 -4.76 -21.43 1.83
N GLN A 464 -4.11 -21.76 2.94
CA GLN A 464 -2.65 -21.82 3.06
C GLN A 464 -2.05 -22.78 2.04
N ARG A 465 -2.60 -24.00 1.93
CA ARG A 465 -2.18 -24.98 0.92
C ARG A 465 -2.26 -24.41 -0.49
N ARG A 466 -3.37 -23.75 -0.83
CA ARG A 466 -3.56 -23.14 -2.14
C ARG A 466 -2.57 -22.00 -2.40
N LEU A 467 -2.31 -21.14 -1.40
CA LEU A 467 -1.34 -20.06 -1.52
C LEU A 467 0.08 -20.60 -1.76
N VAL A 468 0.49 -21.63 -1.03
CA VAL A 468 1.79 -22.27 -1.22
C VAL A 468 1.90 -22.96 -2.59
N GLU A 469 0.86 -23.66 -3.04
CA GLU A 469 0.77 -24.21 -4.41
C GLU A 469 0.92 -23.13 -5.49
N ASN A 470 0.44 -21.92 -5.22
CA ASN A 470 0.58 -20.76 -6.10
C ASN A 470 1.97 -20.11 -6.04
N GLY A 471 2.86 -20.58 -5.17
CA GLY A 471 4.20 -20.04 -4.97
C GLY A 471 4.31 -18.94 -3.92
N CYS A 472 3.28 -18.74 -3.09
CA CYS A 472 3.33 -17.74 -2.02
C CYS A 472 4.27 -18.20 -0.89
N ASN A 473 4.99 -17.21 -0.32
CA ASN A 473 5.82 -17.41 0.85
C ASN A 473 5.02 -17.12 2.12
N LEU A 474 4.75 -18.16 2.91
CA LEU A 474 4.10 -18.08 4.22
C LEU A 474 5.07 -18.37 5.38
N GLY A 475 6.38 -18.31 5.14
CA GLY A 475 7.41 -18.65 6.11
C GLY A 475 7.78 -20.17 6.13
N GLN A 476 7.28 -20.99 5.19
CA GLN A 476 7.56 -22.41 5.11
C GLN A 476 9.04 -22.76 4.92
N GLY A 477 9.87 -21.84 4.46
CA GLY A 477 11.31 -22.01 4.41
C GLY A 477 12.01 -21.88 5.78
N PHE A 478 11.30 -21.41 6.82
CA PHE A 478 11.86 -21.14 8.15
C PHE A 478 11.21 -22.00 9.24
N ARG A 479 9.99 -22.47 9.04
CA ARG A 479 9.21 -23.21 10.03
C ARG A 479 8.22 -24.18 9.39
N LYS A 480 7.77 -25.17 10.16
CA LYS A 480 6.63 -26.01 9.81
C LYS A 480 5.33 -25.23 9.99
N LEU A 481 4.45 -25.35 9.00
CA LEU A 481 3.08 -24.81 9.05
C LEU A 481 2.12 -25.98 9.28
N PRO A 482 1.21 -25.94 10.27
CA PRO A 482 0.36 -27.08 10.61
C PRO A 482 -0.50 -27.60 9.45
N ALA A 483 -0.84 -26.73 8.51
CA ALA A 483 -1.68 -27.06 7.37
C ALA A 483 -0.94 -27.68 6.17
N LEU A 484 0.40 -27.72 6.18
CA LEU A 484 1.20 -28.23 5.07
C LEU A 484 1.77 -29.62 5.41
N PRO A 485 1.60 -30.64 4.54
CA PRO A 485 2.23 -31.95 4.73
C PRO A 485 3.76 -31.84 4.61
N ASP A 486 4.47 -32.71 5.36
CA ASP A 486 5.94 -32.71 5.44
C ASP A 486 6.64 -32.79 4.06
N GLU A 487 6.06 -33.51 3.13
CA GLU A 487 6.57 -33.72 1.76
C GLU A 487 6.57 -32.44 0.90
N ASP A 488 5.76 -31.44 1.25
CA ASP A 488 5.67 -30.17 0.50
C ASP A 488 6.78 -29.18 0.88
N TYR A 489 7.44 -29.34 2.04
CA TYR A 489 8.50 -28.43 2.47
C TYR A 489 9.74 -28.45 1.57
N ALA A 490 10.08 -29.60 1.02
CA ALA A 490 11.23 -29.75 0.12
C ALA A 490 11.03 -29.03 -1.23
N LYS A 491 9.77 -28.93 -1.69
CA LYS A 491 9.41 -28.25 -2.94
C LYS A 491 9.46 -26.72 -2.84
N TYR A 492 9.25 -26.17 -1.65
CA TYR A 492 9.01 -24.75 -1.43
C TYR A 492 10.09 -24.09 -0.58
N ALA A 493 11.28 -24.71 -0.47
CA ALA A 493 12.46 -24.06 0.09
C ALA A 493 12.77 -22.80 -0.71
N VAL A 494 12.22 -21.69 -0.26
CA VAL A 494 12.44 -20.38 -0.87
C VAL A 494 13.86 -19.97 -0.55
N HIS A 495 14.72 -19.97 -1.55
CA HIS A 495 16.05 -19.36 -1.44
C HIS A 495 15.87 -17.85 -1.27
N PHE A 496 15.96 -17.37 -0.05
CA PHE A 496 16.11 -15.96 0.21
C PHE A 496 17.46 -15.51 -0.36
N SER A 497 17.46 -14.92 -1.52
CA SER A 497 18.60 -14.13 -1.92
C SER A 497 18.67 -12.95 -0.95
N ASN A 498 19.63 -12.96 -0.04
CA ASN A 498 20.05 -11.81 0.75
C ASN A 498 20.53 -10.72 -0.22
N ASN A 499 19.60 -10.00 -0.84
CA ASN A 499 19.89 -8.80 -1.60
C ASN A 499 19.92 -7.58 -0.65
N ASN A 500 20.77 -7.68 0.40
CA ASN A 500 21.31 -6.52 1.08
C ASN A 500 22.52 -6.06 0.26
N GLY A 501 22.31 -5.07 -0.63
CA GLY A 501 23.36 -4.45 -1.45
C GLY A 501 22.81 -3.21 -2.13
#